data_a1ac00a9632d71f75d4f9dfab20f48c7
#
_entry.id   a1ac00a9632d71f75d4f9dfab20f48c7
#
_cell.length_a   1.000
_cell.length_b   1.000
_cell.length_c   1.000
_cell.angle_alpha   90.00
_cell.angle_beta   90.00
_cell.angle_gamma   90.00
#
_symmetry.space_group_name_H-M   'P 1'
#
loop_
_entity.id
_entity.type
_entity.pdbx_description
1 polymer ?
#
loop_
_entity_poly.entity_id
_entity_poly.type
_entity_poly.pdbx_seq_one_letter_code
_entity_poly.pdbx_strand_id
1 'polypeptide(L)'
;MKKNIIYFCREYNDIDHIVPIADELLTNGSVNSLCFFNYNLNKSYIDDYRIIYLQRHSHFIYSDLIESISSSAKFFIKFCDIFQKLFNFTKKIYHLIGRTKNIYINLLYKNIDYKNIVNIESNLIFLFDHSNSSFIDNAYNFASTNDIPVGLLMHGLDPTENLLMSINMLAINKSDKSWQNYNKADAFFVNNEHYKKRCLAHGVSNKIINKVGSARFSYKWSNILENITPDVDLPSLNPNYVKIVIMLNKYRYNIWKEEIERVIKSLLLIDDVFIIVKPHTRKMIFDGFNNDRIFIADQDCHSRRLFEWSDLTLFTISSIFLDALLLDKPVLFLRLATSNKLSCNHIMKDWNVDSRDDLIKWVNRFKKDKKTRTYSENERAECLNYYVNDHDNQLLSRYCKSILELKKRGQ
;
A
#
# COMPACT_ATOMS: atom_id res chain seq x y z
N MET A 1 12.56 -29.16 8.12
CA MET A 1 11.20 -29.04 8.69
C MET A 1 10.52 -27.82 8.07
N LYS A 2 9.24 -27.93 7.71
CA LYS A 2 8.44 -26.80 7.23
C LYS A 2 8.25 -25.78 8.35
N LYS A 3 8.10 -24.51 7.99
CA LYS A 3 7.94 -23.39 8.91
C LYS A 3 6.45 -23.07 9.13
N ASN A 4 6.19 -22.40 10.24
CA ASN A 4 4.92 -21.78 10.56
C ASN A 4 5.13 -20.27 10.56
N ILE A 5 4.25 -19.52 9.91
CA ILE A 5 4.42 -18.08 9.74
C ILE A 5 3.22 -17.35 10.32
N ILE A 6 3.49 -16.34 11.15
CA ILE A 6 2.47 -15.37 11.56
C ILE A 6 2.82 -14.04 10.93
N TYR A 7 1.93 -13.54 10.09
CA TYR A 7 1.97 -12.18 9.58
C TYR A 7 1.00 -11.29 10.33
N PHE A 8 1.53 -10.22 10.91
CA PHE A 8 0.75 -9.23 11.66
C PHE A 8 0.36 -8.09 10.73
N CYS A 9 -0.94 -7.96 10.42
CA CYS A 9 -1.48 -6.91 9.59
C CYS A 9 -2.37 -5.95 10.39
N ARG A 10 -2.43 -4.70 9.95
CA ARG A 10 -3.28 -3.66 10.55
C ARG A 10 -4.08 -2.89 9.52
N GLU A 11 -3.50 -2.67 8.37
CA GLU A 11 -4.04 -1.79 7.34
C GLU A 11 -4.28 -2.54 6.03
N TYR A 12 -5.16 -2.02 5.22
CA TYR A 12 -5.45 -2.56 3.88
C TYR A 12 -4.20 -2.74 3.00
N ASN A 13 -3.25 -1.81 3.12
CA ASN A 13 -2.01 -1.89 2.35
C ASN A 13 -1.12 -3.07 2.76
N ASP A 14 -1.18 -3.50 4.02
CA ASP A 14 -0.38 -4.63 4.50
C ASP A 14 -0.81 -5.91 3.75
N ILE A 15 -2.13 -6.05 3.51
CA ILE A 15 -2.70 -7.15 2.73
C ILE A 15 -2.17 -7.13 1.29
N ASP A 16 -2.12 -5.97 0.65
CA ASP A 16 -1.61 -5.82 -0.71
C ASP A 16 -0.18 -6.36 -0.89
N HIS A 17 0.67 -6.17 0.12
CA HIS A 17 2.07 -6.53 0.02
C HIS A 17 2.36 -7.98 0.41
N ILE A 18 1.57 -8.55 1.33
CA ILE A 18 1.83 -9.90 1.84
C ILE A 18 1.10 -10.99 1.06
N VAL A 19 -0.10 -10.72 0.54
CA VAL A 19 -0.91 -11.76 -0.11
C VAL A 19 -0.18 -12.45 -1.27
N PRO A 20 0.55 -11.75 -2.16
CA PRO A 20 1.32 -12.41 -3.20
C PRO A 20 2.39 -13.39 -2.64
N ILE A 21 3.04 -12.99 -1.54
CA ILE A 21 4.05 -13.82 -0.88
C ILE A 21 3.40 -15.02 -0.20
N ALA A 22 2.27 -14.80 0.45
CA ALA A 22 1.50 -15.82 1.13
C ALA A 22 0.97 -16.88 0.15
N ASP A 23 0.42 -16.44 -0.97
CA ASP A 23 -0.04 -17.34 -2.04
C ASP A 23 1.10 -18.23 -2.56
N GLU A 24 2.27 -17.65 -2.81
CA GLU A 24 3.44 -18.38 -3.26
C GLU A 24 3.91 -19.41 -2.22
N LEU A 25 4.00 -19.03 -0.93
CA LEU A 25 4.39 -19.93 0.17
C LEU A 25 3.41 -21.10 0.33
N LEU A 26 2.11 -20.83 0.22
CA LEU A 26 1.05 -21.82 0.38
C LEU A 26 0.98 -22.74 -0.85
N THR A 27 1.02 -22.19 -2.05
CA THR A 27 0.94 -22.95 -3.32
C THR A 27 2.11 -23.93 -3.46
N ASN A 28 3.32 -23.51 -3.08
CA ASN A 28 4.52 -24.37 -3.14
C ASN A 28 4.58 -25.38 -1.98
N GLY A 29 3.62 -25.37 -1.07
CA GLY A 29 3.60 -26.26 0.09
C GLY A 29 4.83 -26.09 1.00
N SER A 30 5.43 -24.91 1.02
CA SER A 30 6.68 -24.61 1.70
C SER A 30 6.51 -24.39 3.20
N VAL A 31 5.29 -24.16 3.65
CA VAL A 31 4.92 -23.90 5.06
C VAL A 31 3.94 -24.95 5.60
N ASN A 32 3.93 -25.17 6.92
CA ASN A 32 2.91 -25.97 7.59
C ASN A 32 1.64 -25.17 7.78
N SER A 33 1.76 -23.90 8.16
CA SER A 33 0.67 -22.96 8.31
C SER A 33 1.15 -21.53 8.07
N LEU A 34 0.24 -20.69 7.59
CA LEU A 34 0.41 -19.26 7.46
C LEU A 34 -0.81 -18.57 8.05
N CYS A 35 -0.61 -17.80 9.12
CA CYS A 35 -1.65 -17.06 9.79
C CYS A 35 -1.53 -15.57 9.50
N PHE A 36 -2.62 -14.96 9.04
CA PHE A 36 -2.78 -13.51 9.05
C PHE A 36 -3.48 -13.12 10.33
N PHE A 37 -2.74 -12.46 11.21
CA PHE A 37 -3.26 -11.92 12.44
C PHE A 37 -3.51 -10.43 12.32
N ASN A 38 -4.78 -10.06 12.16
CA ASN A 38 -5.18 -8.67 12.12
C ASN A 38 -5.27 -8.08 13.53
N TYR A 39 -4.37 -7.15 13.85
CA TYR A 39 -4.39 -6.44 15.14
C TYR A 39 -5.09 -5.08 15.10
N ASN A 40 -5.82 -4.78 14.01
CA ASN A 40 -6.68 -3.60 13.92
C ASN A 40 -7.95 -3.80 14.74
N LEU A 41 -8.12 -3.00 15.79
CA LEU A 41 -9.29 -3.11 16.67
C LEU A 41 -10.57 -2.49 16.08
N ASN A 42 -10.50 -1.86 14.93
CA ASN A 42 -11.63 -1.13 14.32
C ASN A 42 -12.10 -1.74 12.99
N LYS A 43 -11.33 -2.63 12.39
CA LYS A 43 -11.64 -3.16 11.06
C LYS A 43 -11.16 -4.60 10.92
N SER A 44 -12.09 -5.50 10.56
CA SER A 44 -11.78 -6.83 10.02
C SER A 44 -11.52 -6.74 8.53
N TYR A 45 -10.74 -7.69 8.01
CA TYR A 45 -10.46 -7.86 6.59
C TYR A 45 -10.86 -9.25 6.09
N ILE A 46 -11.67 -9.98 6.85
CA ILE A 46 -12.09 -11.34 6.50
C ILE A 46 -12.83 -11.41 5.16
N ASP A 47 -13.59 -10.34 4.85
CA ASP A 47 -14.36 -10.21 3.61
C ASP A 47 -13.55 -9.57 2.46
N ASP A 48 -12.26 -9.30 2.66
CA ASP A 48 -11.41 -8.81 1.59
C ASP A 48 -11.20 -9.91 0.55
N TYR A 49 -11.45 -9.61 -0.73
CA TYR A 49 -11.41 -10.60 -1.82
C TYR A 49 -10.06 -11.35 -1.92
N ARG A 50 -8.96 -10.74 -1.48
CA ARG A 50 -7.63 -11.36 -1.45
C ARG A 50 -7.51 -12.34 -0.28
N ILE A 51 -8.12 -12.03 0.87
CA ILE A 51 -8.19 -12.94 2.00
C ILE A 51 -9.08 -14.14 1.64
N ILE A 52 -10.26 -13.90 1.05
CA ILE A 52 -11.15 -14.94 0.53
C ILE A 52 -10.39 -15.83 -0.47
N TYR A 53 -9.60 -15.24 -1.36
CA TYR A 53 -8.76 -15.97 -2.28
C TYR A 53 -7.74 -16.89 -1.58
N LEU A 54 -7.09 -16.42 -0.51
CA LEU A 54 -6.16 -17.24 0.27
C LEU A 54 -6.83 -18.35 1.08
N GLN A 55 -8.08 -18.17 1.49
CA GLN A 55 -8.85 -19.19 2.24
C GLN A 55 -9.08 -20.51 1.46
N ARG A 56 -8.84 -20.52 0.15
CA ARG A 56 -8.80 -21.76 -0.65
C ARG A 56 -7.68 -22.72 -0.23
N HIS A 57 -6.65 -22.25 0.44
CA HIS A 57 -5.54 -23.05 0.94
C HIS A 57 -5.84 -23.57 2.34
N SER A 58 -5.82 -24.88 2.55
CA SER A 58 -6.10 -25.53 3.84
C SER A 58 -5.12 -25.15 4.96
N HIS A 59 -3.94 -24.64 4.62
CA HIS A 59 -2.90 -24.21 5.55
C HIS A 59 -2.93 -22.70 5.85
N PHE A 60 -3.92 -21.98 5.30
CA PHE A 60 -4.12 -20.56 5.58
C PHE A 60 -5.09 -20.36 6.75
N ILE A 61 -4.74 -19.47 7.66
CA ILE A 61 -5.53 -19.10 8.84
C ILE A 61 -5.69 -17.58 8.83
N TYR A 62 -6.91 -17.09 9.02
CA TYR A 62 -7.16 -15.69 9.30
C TYR A 62 -7.69 -15.53 10.70
N SER A 63 -7.16 -14.58 11.47
CA SER A 63 -7.55 -14.31 12.85
C SER A 63 -7.58 -12.81 13.12
N ASP A 64 -8.64 -12.34 13.77
CA ASP A 64 -8.79 -10.95 14.20
C ASP A 64 -8.57 -10.83 15.71
N LEU A 65 -7.73 -9.90 16.13
CA LEU A 65 -7.55 -9.58 17.55
C LEU A 65 -8.88 -9.18 18.20
N ILE A 66 -9.72 -8.44 17.45
CA ILE A 66 -11.03 -8.00 17.98
C ILE A 66 -11.94 -9.19 18.34
N GLU A 67 -11.79 -10.33 17.68
CA GLU A 67 -12.58 -11.54 18.00
C GLU A 67 -12.04 -12.24 19.25
N SER A 68 -10.74 -12.16 19.49
CA SER A 68 -10.07 -12.82 20.64
C SER A 68 -10.20 -12.06 21.96
N ILE A 69 -10.59 -10.77 21.95
CA ILE A 69 -10.80 -9.98 23.15
C ILE A 69 -12.21 -10.12 23.72
N SER A 70 -12.35 -9.98 25.03
CA SER A 70 -13.64 -10.10 25.71
C SER A 70 -14.68 -9.05 25.27
N SER A 71 -15.95 -9.37 25.38
CA SER A 71 -17.05 -8.46 25.08
C SER A 71 -16.98 -7.15 25.90
N SER A 72 -16.53 -7.23 27.16
CA SER A 72 -16.30 -6.05 28.00
C SER A 72 -15.18 -5.15 27.47
N ALA A 73 -14.11 -5.74 26.96
CA ALA A 73 -13.02 -4.99 26.34
C ALA A 73 -13.45 -4.30 25.05
N LYS A 74 -14.23 -5.00 24.18
CA LYS A 74 -14.84 -4.41 22.97
C LYS A 74 -15.73 -3.24 23.33
N PHE A 75 -16.59 -3.43 24.34
CA PHE A 75 -17.50 -2.37 24.83
C PHE A 75 -16.72 -1.14 25.31
N PHE A 76 -15.69 -1.35 26.15
CA PHE A 76 -14.87 -0.26 26.66
C PHE A 76 -14.19 0.56 25.55
N ILE A 77 -13.59 -0.11 24.58
CA ILE A 77 -12.95 0.54 23.44
C ILE A 77 -13.97 1.38 22.66
N LYS A 78 -15.13 0.78 22.32
CA LYS A 78 -16.21 1.47 21.59
C LYS A 78 -16.78 2.65 22.39
N PHE A 79 -16.94 2.50 23.70
CA PHE A 79 -17.36 3.55 24.61
C PHE A 79 -16.38 4.74 24.57
N CYS A 80 -15.08 4.50 24.68
CA CYS A 80 -14.07 5.54 24.54
C CYS A 80 -14.15 6.27 23.20
N ASP A 81 -14.39 5.57 22.09
CA ASP A 81 -14.54 6.18 20.77
C ASP A 81 -15.77 7.09 20.66
N ILE A 82 -16.89 6.66 21.22
CA ILE A 82 -18.12 7.47 21.27
C ILE A 82 -17.89 8.73 22.10
N PHE A 83 -17.29 8.58 23.29
CA PHE A 83 -17.00 9.73 24.16
C PHE A 83 -15.99 10.70 23.54
N GLN A 84 -14.97 10.21 22.85
CA GLN A 84 -14.05 11.08 22.11
C GLN A 84 -14.79 11.90 21.03
N LYS A 85 -15.75 11.31 20.34
CA LYS A 85 -16.57 12.04 19.35
C LYS A 85 -17.46 13.10 20.02
N LEU A 86 -18.10 12.76 21.14
CA LEU A 86 -18.98 13.67 21.88
C LEU A 86 -18.22 14.85 22.50
N PHE A 87 -17.01 14.62 22.99
CA PHE A 87 -16.19 15.66 23.66
C PHE A 87 -15.09 16.23 22.77
N ASN A 88 -15.25 16.14 21.46
CA ASN A 88 -14.29 16.68 20.49
C ASN A 88 -14.00 18.19 20.65
N PHE A 89 -14.99 18.96 21.14
CA PHE A 89 -14.87 20.39 21.43
C PHE A 89 -14.03 20.70 22.68
N THR A 90 -13.83 19.74 23.60
CA THR A 90 -13.04 19.91 24.82
C THR A 90 -11.73 19.17 24.72
N LYS A 91 -10.69 19.81 24.15
CA LYS A 91 -9.37 19.20 23.87
C LYS A 91 -8.80 18.40 25.04
N LYS A 92 -8.91 18.91 26.29
CA LYS A 92 -8.37 18.22 27.48
C LYS A 92 -9.08 16.87 27.72
N ILE A 93 -10.41 16.84 27.66
CA ILE A 93 -11.20 15.61 27.88
C ILE A 93 -10.95 14.64 26.73
N TYR A 94 -10.94 15.09 25.48
CA TYR A 94 -10.61 14.29 24.31
C TYR A 94 -9.26 13.58 24.47
N HIS A 95 -8.21 14.31 24.87
CA HIS A 95 -6.88 13.74 25.09
C HIS A 95 -6.83 12.78 26.27
N LEU A 96 -7.56 13.06 27.37
CA LEU A 96 -7.63 12.18 28.53
C LEU A 96 -8.27 10.84 28.16
N ILE A 97 -9.42 10.85 27.51
CA ILE A 97 -10.10 9.64 27.04
C ILE A 97 -9.20 8.83 26.11
N GLY A 98 -8.58 9.50 25.13
CA GLY A 98 -7.64 8.85 24.21
C GLY A 98 -6.44 8.20 24.94
N ARG A 99 -5.89 8.86 25.96
CA ARG A 99 -4.80 8.31 26.78
C ARG A 99 -5.25 7.08 27.55
N THR A 100 -6.42 7.12 28.18
CA THR A 100 -6.98 5.99 28.94
C THR A 100 -7.24 4.80 28.01
N LYS A 101 -7.87 5.04 26.85
CA LYS A 101 -8.05 4.01 25.81
C LYS A 101 -6.73 3.37 25.39
N ASN A 102 -5.70 4.18 25.12
CA ASN A 102 -4.39 3.67 24.68
C ASN A 102 -3.69 2.83 25.79
N ILE A 103 -3.78 3.25 27.06
CA ILE A 103 -3.24 2.46 28.19
C ILE A 103 -3.94 1.10 28.23
N TYR A 104 -5.26 1.06 28.14
CA TYR A 104 -6.03 -0.18 28.14
C TYR A 104 -5.68 -1.09 26.96
N ILE A 105 -5.60 -0.56 25.76
CA ILE A 105 -5.19 -1.30 24.56
C ILE A 105 -3.75 -1.87 24.74
N ASN A 106 -2.83 -1.09 25.31
CA ASN A 106 -1.47 -1.59 25.56
C ASN A 106 -1.44 -2.74 26.57
N LEU A 107 -2.33 -2.73 27.56
CA LEU A 107 -2.48 -3.85 28.49
C LEU A 107 -3.04 -5.10 27.80
N LEU A 108 -4.01 -4.93 26.89
CA LEU A 108 -4.51 -6.04 26.07
C LEU A 108 -3.39 -6.64 25.22
N TYR A 109 -2.58 -5.81 24.56
CA TYR A 109 -1.46 -6.29 23.72
C TYR A 109 -0.39 -7.05 24.52
N LYS A 110 -0.13 -6.67 25.78
CA LYS A 110 0.82 -7.37 26.65
C LYS A 110 0.38 -8.79 27.03
N ASN A 111 -0.94 -9.03 27.06
CA ASN A 111 -1.52 -10.29 27.48
C ASN A 111 -1.87 -11.23 26.31
N ILE A 112 -1.43 -10.91 25.09
CA ILE A 112 -1.65 -11.77 23.93
C ILE A 112 -0.76 -13.00 24.04
N ASP A 113 -1.37 -14.16 24.04
CA ASP A 113 -0.65 -15.43 23.89
C ASP A 113 -0.47 -15.77 22.41
N TYR A 114 0.68 -15.39 21.88
CA TYR A 114 1.00 -15.60 20.46
C TYR A 114 1.11 -17.09 20.07
N LYS A 115 1.35 -18.00 21.01
CA LYS A 115 1.39 -19.45 20.76
C LYS A 115 -0.01 -20.01 20.52
N ASN A 116 -0.98 -19.54 21.30
CA ASN A 116 -2.36 -19.97 21.20
C ASN A 116 -3.08 -19.42 19.94
N ILE A 117 -2.59 -18.31 19.36
CA ILE A 117 -3.17 -17.75 18.13
C ILE A 117 -3.23 -18.80 17.01
N VAL A 118 -2.26 -19.71 16.95
CA VAL A 118 -2.11 -20.67 15.84
C VAL A 118 -1.95 -22.12 16.30
N ASN A 119 -2.08 -22.42 17.60
CA ASN A 119 -1.84 -23.76 18.15
C ASN A 119 -0.48 -24.37 17.74
N ILE A 120 0.58 -23.54 17.66
CA ILE A 120 1.87 -23.95 17.10
C ILE A 120 2.99 -23.67 18.08
N GLU A 121 3.73 -24.74 18.44
CA GLU A 121 4.80 -24.67 19.42
C GLU A 121 6.20 -24.51 18.84
N SER A 122 6.41 -24.75 17.52
CA SER A 122 7.76 -24.82 16.95
C SER A 122 7.89 -24.24 15.56
N ASN A 123 9.12 -23.89 15.17
CA ASN A 123 9.49 -23.40 13.82
C ASN A 123 8.73 -22.14 13.37
N LEU A 124 8.42 -21.24 14.31
CA LEU A 124 7.73 -19.98 14.02
C LEU A 124 8.64 -18.97 13.33
N ILE A 125 8.06 -18.18 12.45
CA ILE A 125 8.61 -16.94 11.90
C ILE A 125 7.56 -15.85 12.08
N PHE A 126 7.98 -14.69 12.59
CA PHE A 126 7.13 -13.50 12.65
C PHE A 126 7.43 -12.57 11.48
N LEU A 127 6.38 -12.11 10.81
CA LEU A 127 6.47 -11.09 9.77
C LEU A 127 5.62 -9.88 10.16
N PHE A 128 6.18 -8.69 10.01
CA PHE A 128 5.50 -7.43 10.25
C PHE A 128 5.58 -6.53 9.02
N ASP A 129 4.67 -5.56 8.93
CA ASP A 129 5.00 -4.35 8.20
C ASP A 129 6.07 -3.56 8.98
N HIS A 130 6.63 -2.53 8.37
CA HIS A 130 7.66 -1.69 9.02
C HIS A 130 7.08 -0.61 9.95
N SER A 131 5.86 -0.78 10.49
CA SER A 131 5.23 0.21 11.36
C SER A 131 5.71 0.10 12.81
N ASN A 132 5.82 1.24 13.47
CA ASN A 132 6.05 1.33 14.90
C ASN A 132 4.72 1.38 15.64
N SER A 133 4.45 0.41 16.50
CA SER A 133 3.30 0.41 17.39
C SER A 133 3.62 -0.38 18.66
N SER A 134 2.90 -0.09 19.73
CA SER A 134 3.05 -0.84 20.98
C SER A 134 2.73 -2.33 20.84
N PHE A 135 1.84 -2.69 19.91
CA PHE A 135 1.60 -4.08 19.56
C PHE A 135 2.87 -4.74 18.98
N ILE A 136 3.48 -4.11 18.01
CA ILE A 136 4.70 -4.59 17.36
C ILE A 136 5.86 -4.68 18.36
N ASP A 137 6.02 -3.69 19.26
CA ASP A 137 7.03 -3.77 20.32
C ASP A 137 6.83 -4.98 21.25
N ASN A 138 5.59 -5.31 21.61
CA ASN A 138 5.29 -6.50 22.41
C ASN A 138 5.57 -7.79 21.64
N ALA A 139 5.22 -7.85 20.36
CA ALA A 139 5.50 -9.00 19.51
C ALA A 139 7.02 -9.21 19.32
N TYR A 140 7.79 -8.13 19.17
CA TYR A 140 9.26 -8.21 19.17
C TYR A 140 9.83 -8.77 20.48
N ASN A 141 9.33 -8.29 21.63
CA ASN A 141 9.78 -8.77 22.94
C ASN A 141 9.50 -10.28 23.09
N PHE A 142 8.28 -10.70 22.71
CA PHE A 142 7.92 -12.11 22.70
C PHE A 142 8.82 -12.94 21.78
N ALA A 143 9.03 -12.48 20.54
CA ALA A 143 9.90 -13.15 19.57
C ALA A 143 11.34 -13.26 20.07
N SER A 144 11.85 -12.19 20.72
CA SER A 144 13.20 -12.18 21.30
C SER A 144 13.35 -13.19 22.44
N THR A 145 12.34 -13.29 23.33
CA THR A 145 12.37 -14.21 24.48
C THR A 145 12.23 -15.68 24.07
N ASN A 146 11.61 -15.96 22.92
CA ASN A 146 11.35 -17.31 22.44
C ASN A 146 12.19 -17.71 21.21
N ASP A 147 13.26 -16.97 20.90
CA ASP A 147 14.17 -17.20 19.78
C ASP A 147 13.46 -17.30 18.41
N ILE A 148 12.36 -16.57 18.23
CA ILE A 148 11.59 -16.54 16.99
C ILE A 148 12.23 -15.54 16.03
N PRO A 149 12.60 -15.94 14.79
CA PRO A 149 13.08 -15.01 13.77
C PRO A 149 12.01 -14.00 13.35
N VAL A 150 12.44 -12.76 13.12
CA VAL A 150 11.56 -11.66 12.73
C VAL A 150 11.97 -11.05 11.40
N GLY A 151 11.06 -11.06 10.43
CA GLY A 151 11.21 -10.37 9.15
C GLY A 151 10.30 -9.14 9.07
N LEU A 152 10.84 -8.05 8.53
CA LEU A 152 10.08 -6.86 8.19
C LEU A 152 9.78 -6.84 6.70
N LEU A 153 8.53 -6.57 6.35
CA LEU A 153 8.08 -6.30 4.99
C LEU A 153 7.76 -4.81 4.86
N MET A 154 7.88 -4.28 3.66
CA MET A 154 7.52 -2.89 3.43
C MET A 154 6.02 -2.69 3.44
N HIS A 155 5.56 -1.64 4.13
CA HIS A 155 4.15 -1.21 4.18
C HIS A 155 3.63 -0.67 2.84
N GLY A 156 4.51 -0.35 1.91
CA GLY A 156 4.18 0.20 0.61
C GLY A 156 5.42 0.52 -0.21
N LEU A 157 5.21 0.94 -1.43
CA LEU A 157 6.26 1.48 -2.28
C LEU A 157 6.09 3.00 -2.36
N ASP A 158 7.09 3.75 -1.88
CA ASP A 158 7.16 5.20 -2.07
C ASP A 158 7.97 5.51 -3.34
N PRO A 159 7.33 6.06 -4.37
CA PRO A 159 8.00 6.36 -5.62
C PRO A 159 8.74 7.69 -5.62
N THR A 160 8.68 8.48 -4.54
CA THR A 160 9.24 9.84 -4.51
C THR A 160 10.75 9.85 -4.30
N GLU A 161 11.41 10.77 -4.97
CA GLU A 161 12.84 11.01 -4.77
C GLU A 161 13.11 11.65 -3.39
N ASN A 162 12.26 12.54 -2.95
CA ASN A 162 12.54 13.48 -1.88
C ASN A 162 11.58 13.46 -0.68
N LEU A 163 10.71 12.48 -0.53
CA LEU A 163 9.81 12.34 0.64
C LEU A 163 9.11 13.64 1.10
N LEU A 164 8.78 14.54 0.18
CA LEU A 164 8.10 15.79 0.54
C LEU A 164 6.64 15.54 0.90
N MET A 165 6.38 15.09 2.11
CA MET A 165 5.00 14.96 2.61
C MET A 165 4.37 16.32 2.94
N SER A 166 5.18 17.34 3.26
CA SER A 166 4.78 18.76 3.41
C SER A 166 6.04 19.65 3.42
N ILE A 167 5.87 20.96 3.19
CA ILE A 167 6.96 21.93 3.31
C ILE A 167 7.66 21.85 4.68
N ASN A 168 6.91 21.55 5.73
CA ASN A 168 7.45 21.39 7.09
C ASN A 168 8.30 20.12 7.26
N MET A 169 8.11 19.11 6.41
CA MET A 169 8.89 17.87 6.45
C MET A 169 10.20 17.94 5.65
N LEU A 170 10.43 18.98 4.84
CA LEU A 170 11.75 19.27 4.26
C LEU A 170 12.85 19.40 5.32
N ALA A 171 12.50 19.83 6.54
CA ALA A 171 13.43 19.96 7.65
C ALA A 171 13.79 18.60 8.31
N ILE A 172 13.01 17.56 8.09
CA ILE A 172 13.20 16.22 8.68
C ILE A 172 14.24 15.38 7.91
N ASN A 173 14.64 15.80 6.72
CA ASN A 173 15.63 15.10 5.88
C ASN A 173 17.10 15.20 6.39
N LYS A 174 17.34 15.78 7.54
CA LYS A 174 18.64 15.68 8.21
C LYS A 174 18.66 14.38 8.99
N SER A 175 19.38 13.37 8.49
CA SER A 175 19.88 12.16 9.18
C SER A 175 19.17 11.82 10.51
N ASP A 176 17.83 11.68 10.45
CA ASP A 176 17.14 11.25 11.63
C ASP A 176 17.29 9.73 11.71
N LYS A 177 17.75 9.25 12.83
CA LYS A 177 17.86 7.83 13.10
C LYS A 177 16.48 7.22 13.44
N SER A 178 15.39 7.78 12.90
CA SER A 178 14.01 7.44 13.24
C SER A 178 13.65 5.98 12.95
N TRP A 179 14.41 5.34 12.05
CA TRP A 179 14.18 3.94 11.69
C TRP A 179 15.14 2.96 12.38
N GLN A 180 15.93 3.41 13.37
CA GLN A 180 16.81 2.51 14.11
C GLN A 180 16.06 1.37 14.83
N ASN A 181 14.81 1.58 15.22
CA ASN A 181 13.99 0.54 15.85
C ASN A 181 13.79 -0.70 14.95
N TYR A 182 13.90 -0.56 13.63
CA TYR A 182 13.82 -1.71 12.72
C TYR A 182 15.02 -2.63 12.81
N ASN A 183 16.12 -2.16 13.42
CA ASN A 183 17.30 -3.00 13.71
C ASN A 183 17.04 -4.12 14.73
N LYS A 184 15.88 -4.15 15.37
CA LYS A 184 15.44 -5.27 16.21
C LYS A 184 15.08 -6.51 15.37
N ALA A 185 14.73 -6.34 14.09
CA ALA A 185 14.41 -7.44 13.19
C ALA A 185 15.66 -8.17 12.71
N ASP A 186 15.49 -9.43 12.32
CA ASP A 186 16.55 -10.27 11.78
C ASP A 186 16.75 -10.00 10.27
N ALA A 187 15.68 -9.61 9.56
CA ALA A 187 15.76 -9.14 8.17
C ALA A 187 14.75 -8.02 7.90
N PHE A 188 15.10 -7.14 6.95
CA PHE A 188 14.19 -6.15 6.38
C PHE A 188 14.19 -6.29 4.85
N PHE A 189 13.07 -6.71 4.29
CA PHE A 189 12.88 -6.93 2.87
C PHE A 189 12.46 -5.63 2.19
N VAL A 190 13.31 -5.12 1.30
CA VAL A 190 13.09 -3.83 0.62
C VAL A 190 12.93 -4.01 -0.88
N ASN A 191 12.20 -3.08 -1.50
CA ASN A 191 11.81 -3.20 -2.89
C ASN A 191 12.98 -2.96 -3.86
N ASN A 192 13.76 -1.89 -3.67
CA ASN A 192 14.76 -1.46 -4.62
C ASN A 192 15.94 -0.75 -3.97
N GLU A 193 16.93 -0.39 -4.78
CA GLU A 193 18.16 0.27 -4.32
C GLU A 193 17.89 1.67 -3.76
N HIS A 194 16.93 2.40 -4.33
CA HIS A 194 16.54 3.72 -3.83
C HIS A 194 16.03 3.61 -2.38
N TYR A 195 15.15 2.65 -2.11
CA TYR A 195 14.62 2.45 -0.77
C TYR A 195 15.66 1.91 0.21
N LYS A 196 16.58 1.04 -0.26
CA LYS A 196 17.74 0.61 0.54
C LYS A 196 18.58 1.79 0.98
N LYS A 197 18.94 2.72 0.07
CA LYS A 197 19.69 3.95 0.41
C LYS A 197 18.95 4.78 1.45
N ARG A 198 17.63 4.88 1.33
CA ARG A 198 16.78 5.58 2.29
C ARG A 198 16.81 4.90 3.67
N CYS A 199 16.68 3.58 3.75
CA CYS A 199 16.81 2.83 5.00
C CYS A 199 18.14 3.11 5.69
N LEU A 200 19.24 3.08 4.95
CA LEU A 200 20.57 3.37 5.48
C LEU A 200 20.68 4.81 6.01
N ALA A 201 20.13 5.79 5.28
CA ALA A 201 20.11 7.19 5.68
C ALA A 201 19.32 7.42 6.99
N HIS A 202 18.28 6.62 7.24
CA HIS A 202 17.48 6.65 8.48
C HIS A 202 17.96 5.70 9.58
N GLY A 203 19.18 5.15 9.47
CA GLY A 203 19.85 4.39 10.52
C GLY A 203 19.52 2.90 10.58
N VAL A 204 18.91 2.35 9.53
CA VAL A 204 18.76 0.89 9.41
C VAL A 204 20.09 0.26 9.04
N SER A 205 20.47 -0.82 9.74
CA SER A 205 21.72 -1.54 9.48
C SER A 205 21.69 -2.25 8.13
N ASN A 206 22.75 -2.09 7.34
CA ASN A 206 22.89 -2.83 6.07
C ASN A 206 22.88 -4.36 6.25
N LYS A 207 23.23 -4.85 7.47
CA LYS A 207 23.27 -6.30 7.79
C LYS A 207 21.90 -6.97 7.74
N ILE A 208 20.80 -6.21 7.88
CA ILE A 208 19.44 -6.77 7.87
C ILE A 208 18.70 -6.47 6.57
N ILE A 209 19.22 -5.59 5.72
CA ILE A 209 18.54 -5.17 4.50
C ILE A 209 18.71 -6.23 3.41
N ASN A 210 17.60 -6.80 2.97
CA ASN A 210 17.52 -7.72 1.85
C ASN A 210 16.73 -7.04 0.71
N LYS A 211 17.41 -6.71 -0.40
CA LYS A 211 16.76 -6.17 -1.58
C LYS A 211 16.14 -7.31 -2.39
N VAL A 212 14.82 -7.44 -2.37
CA VAL A 212 14.10 -8.54 -3.04
C VAL A 212 13.29 -8.04 -4.24
N GLY A 213 12.58 -6.92 -4.09
CA GLY A 213 11.66 -6.40 -5.08
C GLY A 213 10.29 -6.07 -4.47
N SER A 214 9.29 -5.76 -5.30
CA SER A 214 7.94 -5.44 -4.83
C SER A 214 6.95 -6.55 -5.18
N ALA A 215 6.64 -7.41 -4.22
CA ALA A 215 5.75 -8.56 -4.39
C ALA A 215 4.36 -8.17 -4.94
N ARG A 216 3.81 -7.04 -4.45
CA ARG A 216 2.52 -6.50 -4.91
C ARG A 216 2.45 -6.31 -6.43
N PHE A 217 3.55 -5.88 -7.02
CA PHE A 217 3.64 -5.55 -8.44
C PHE A 217 4.33 -6.65 -9.27
N SER A 218 4.46 -7.88 -8.74
CA SER A 218 4.98 -9.00 -9.53
C SER A 218 4.04 -9.36 -10.68
N TYR A 219 4.59 -9.76 -11.81
CA TYR A 219 3.80 -10.21 -12.96
C TYR A 219 2.87 -11.36 -12.60
N LYS A 220 3.38 -12.35 -11.84
CA LYS A 220 2.58 -13.49 -11.39
C LYS A 220 1.35 -13.04 -10.60
N TRP A 221 1.53 -12.12 -9.65
CA TRP A 221 0.40 -11.60 -8.87
C TRP A 221 -0.56 -10.74 -9.69
N SER A 222 -0.04 -9.93 -10.61
CA SER A 222 -0.88 -9.14 -11.52
C SER A 222 -1.82 -10.03 -12.36
N ASN A 223 -1.33 -11.18 -12.82
CA ASN A 223 -2.17 -12.15 -13.55
C ASN A 223 -3.24 -12.78 -12.65
N ILE A 224 -2.93 -13.06 -11.39
CA ILE A 224 -3.91 -13.56 -10.43
C ILE A 224 -4.99 -12.51 -10.16
N LEU A 225 -4.60 -11.24 -9.98
CA LEU A 225 -5.53 -10.12 -9.76
C LEU A 225 -6.55 -9.95 -10.90
N GLU A 226 -6.20 -10.31 -12.13
CA GLU A 226 -7.14 -10.28 -13.25
C GLU A 226 -8.42 -11.09 -12.97
N ASN A 227 -8.25 -12.24 -12.33
CA ASN A 227 -9.33 -13.18 -12.09
C ASN A 227 -10.05 -12.98 -10.76
N ILE A 228 -9.39 -12.38 -9.75
CA ILE A 228 -9.96 -12.26 -8.40
C ILE A 228 -10.46 -10.86 -8.06
N THR A 229 -10.05 -9.83 -8.83
CA THR A 229 -10.49 -8.46 -8.57
C THR A 229 -11.99 -8.33 -8.87
N PRO A 230 -12.81 -7.88 -7.90
CA PRO A 230 -14.24 -7.70 -8.10
C PRO A 230 -14.55 -6.76 -9.27
N ASP A 231 -15.62 -7.04 -9.97
CA ASP A 231 -16.14 -6.14 -10.99
C ASP A 231 -16.74 -4.89 -10.35
N VAL A 232 -16.72 -3.81 -11.12
CA VAL A 232 -17.24 -2.50 -10.70
C VAL A 232 -18.16 -1.99 -11.79
N ASP A 233 -19.30 -1.47 -11.40
CA ASP A 233 -20.22 -0.81 -12.33
C ASP A 233 -19.65 0.55 -12.75
N LEU A 234 -19.14 0.62 -13.95
CA LEU A 234 -18.54 1.82 -14.54
C LEU A 234 -19.38 2.34 -15.68
N PRO A 235 -19.41 3.67 -15.94
CA PRO A 235 -20.22 4.25 -16.99
C PRO A 235 -19.93 3.63 -18.37
N SER A 236 -20.99 3.19 -19.04
CA SER A 236 -20.94 2.80 -20.45
C SER A 236 -21.04 4.04 -21.32
N LEU A 237 -20.04 4.30 -22.14
CA LEU A 237 -19.91 5.53 -22.90
C LEU A 237 -19.85 5.25 -24.40
N ASN A 238 -20.27 6.25 -25.19
CA ASN A 238 -20.02 6.23 -26.60
C ASN A 238 -18.51 6.08 -26.89
N PRO A 239 -18.11 5.24 -27.87
CA PRO A 239 -16.70 5.03 -28.22
C PRO A 239 -15.91 6.30 -28.57
N ASN A 240 -16.57 7.39 -28.95
CA ASN A 240 -15.91 8.66 -29.27
C ASN A 240 -15.31 9.35 -28.01
N TYR A 241 -15.84 9.07 -26.84
CA TYR A 241 -15.28 9.68 -25.62
C TYR A 241 -13.86 9.19 -25.34
N VAL A 242 -12.99 10.14 -24.99
CA VAL A 242 -11.71 9.84 -24.32
C VAL A 242 -11.98 9.62 -22.84
N LYS A 243 -11.73 8.42 -22.37
CA LYS A 243 -11.97 7.99 -20.99
C LYS A 243 -10.74 8.26 -20.15
N ILE A 244 -10.85 9.25 -19.25
CA ILE A 244 -9.75 9.69 -18.39
C ILE A 244 -10.04 9.28 -16.95
N VAL A 245 -9.06 8.64 -16.30
CA VAL A 245 -9.11 8.38 -14.87
C VAL A 245 -8.09 9.27 -14.15
N ILE A 246 -8.53 9.98 -13.11
CA ILE A 246 -7.65 10.79 -12.24
C ILE A 246 -7.50 10.09 -10.89
N MET A 247 -6.31 9.56 -10.63
CA MET A 247 -5.97 8.90 -9.36
C MET A 247 -5.47 9.94 -8.36
N LEU A 248 -6.33 10.30 -7.41
CA LEU A 248 -5.99 11.28 -6.38
C LEU A 248 -5.24 10.64 -5.22
N ASN A 249 -4.23 11.35 -4.73
CA ASN A 249 -3.58 11.07 -3.45
C ASN A 249 -3.97 12.14 -2.42
N LYS A 250 -3.60 11.94 -1.16
CA LYS A 250 -3.91 12.90 -0.08
C LYS A 250 -3.23 14.24 -0.33
N TYR A 251 -3.97 15.33 -0.24
CA TYR A 251 -3.43 16.69 -0.41
C TYR A 251 -2.28 17.01 0.53
N ARG A 252 -2.27 16.43 1.74
CA ARG A 252 -1.16 16.57 2.69
C ARG A 252 0.19 16.06 2.19
N TYR A 253 0.23 15.31 1.10
CA TYR A 253 1.46 14.85 0.46
C TYR A 253 1.98 15.86 -0.57
N ASN A 254 1.80 17.15 -0.28
CA ASN A 254 2.24 18.25 -1.14
C ASN A 254 1.62 18.20 -2.54
N ILE A 255 0.30 17.97 -2.56
CA ILE A 255 -0.52 18.01 -3.77
C ILE A 255 -1.44 19.21 -3.67
N TRP A 256 -1.45 20.02 -4.71
CA TRP A 256 -2.20 21.27 -4.75
C TRP A 256 -3.62 21.02 -5.25
N LYS A 257 -4.58 21.10 -4.31
CA LYS A 257 -5.99 20.86 -4.58
C LYS A 257 -6.53 21.75 -5.70
N GLU A 258 -6.22 23.03 -5.62
CA GLU A 258 -6.66 24.05 -6.56
C GLU A 258 -6.17 23.74 -7.99
N GLU A 259 -4.97 23.18 -8.13
CA GLU A 259 -4.44 22.82 -9.44
C GLU A 259 -5.10 21.56 -10.00
N ILE A 260 -5.42 20.59 -9.16
CA ILE A 260 -6.25 19.43 -9.56
C ILE A 260 -7.62 19.89 -10.05
N GLU A 261 -8.27 20.83 -9.35
CA GLU A 261 -9.55 21.38 -9.79
C GLU A 261 -9.45 22.12 -11.12
N ARG A 262 -8.35 22.86 -11.36
CA ARG A 262 -8.11 23.54 -12.65
C ARG A 262 -7.85 22.54 -13.77
N VAL A 263 -7.14 21.44 -13.49
CA VAL A 263 -6.94 20.33 -14.43
C VAL A 263 -8.29 19.77 -14.87
N ILE A 264 -9.17 19.45 -13.93
CA ILE A 264 -10.50 18.92 -14.22
C ILE A 264 -11.32 19.92 -15.05
N LYS A 265 -11.34 21.19 -14.65
CA LYS A 265 -12.02 22.25 -15.43
C LYS A 265 -11.50 22.35 -16.86
N SER A 266 -10.18 22.30 -17.05
CA SER A 266 -9.58 22.35 -18.40
C SER A 266 -9.96 21.14 -19.26
N LEU A 267 -10.04 19.95 -18.66
CA LEU A 267 -10.48 18.75 -19.36
C LEU A 267 -11.96 18.83 -19.78
N LEU A 268 -12.81 19.41 -18.94
CA LEU A 268 -14.23 19.59 -19.23
C LEU A 268 -14.51 20.61 -20.35
N LEU A 269 -13.55 21.47 -20.69
CA LEU A 269 -13.66 22.36 -21.86
C LEU A 269 -13.43 21.61 -23.19
N ILE A 270 -12.95 20.37 -23.13
CA ILE A 270 -12.74 19.54 -24.32
C ILE A 270 -13.98 18.68 -24.52
N ASP A 271 -14.57 18.74 -25.71
CA ASP A 271 -15.70 17.88 -26.07
C ASP A 271 -15.25 16.41 -26.16
N ASP A 272 -16.17 15.48 -25.89
CA ASP A 272 -15.93 14.03 -25.90
C ASP A 272 -14.85 13.56 -24.92
N VAL A 273 -14.75 14.21 -23.77
CA VAL A 273 -13.95 13.76 -22.64
C VAL A 273 -14.88 13.38 -21.50
N PHE A 274 -14.66 12.20 -20.92
CA PHE A 274 -15.33 11.74 -19.70
C PHE A 274 -14.28 11.43 -18.64
N ILE A 275 -14.53 11.87 -17.41
CA ILE A 275 -13.58 11.82 -16.33
C ILE A 275 -14.12 10.94 -15.20
N ILE A 276 -13.33 9.96 -14.77
CA ILE A 276 -13.53 9.31 -13.49
C ILE A 276 -12.49 9.84 -12.52
N VAL A 277 -12.95 10.38 -11.38
CA VAL A 277 -12.07 10.76 -10.27
C VAL A 277 -12.09 9.64 -9.25
N LYS A 278 -10.93 9.06 -8.95
CA LYS A 278 -10.74 8.07 -7.89
C LYS A 278 -10.13 8.74 -6.67
N PRO A 279 -10.90 9.02 -5.62
CA PRO A 279 -10.38 9.54 -4.36
C PRO A 279 -9.46 8.52 -3.67
N HIS A 280 -8.54 9.00 -2.83
CA HIS A 280 -7.69 8.11 -2.06
C HIS A 280 -8.53 7.28 -1.07
N THR A 281 -8.25 5.97 -0.97
CA THR A 281 -8.97 4.97 -0.13
C THR A 281 -9.06 5.32 1.36
N ARG A 282 -8.23 6.22 1.88
CA ARG A 282 -8.22 6.64 3.28
C ARG A 282 -9.00 7.94 3.49
N LYS A 283 -10.34 7.90 3.35
CA LYS A 283 -11.29 8.99 3.69
C LYS A 283 -10.93 10.36 3.08
N MET A 284 -10.61 10.39 1.81
CA MET A 284 -10.51 11.64 1.08
C MET A 284 -11.91 11.99 0.56
N ILE A 285 -12.47 13.12 1.03
CA ILE A 285 -13.68 13.69 0.46
C ILE A 285 -13.24 14.53 -0.74
N PHE A 286 -13.75 14.21 -1.89
CA PHE A 286 -13.67 15.04 -3.08
C PHE A 286 -15.06 15.64 -3.30
N ASP A 287 -15.22 16.93 -3.00
CA ASP A 287 -16.45 17.65 -3.26
C ASP A 287 -16.53 17.83 -4.77
N GLY A 288 -17.33 16.97 -5.39
CA GLY A 288 -17.36 16.79 -6.82
C GLY A 288 -17.86 18.00 -7.58
N PHE A 289 -17.51 18.02 -8.85
CA PHE A 289 -18.12 18.89 -9.84
C PHE A 289 -19.52 18.34 -10.18
N ASN A 290 -20.53 19.19 -10.18
CA ASN A 290 -21.83 18.83 -10.71
C ASN A 290 -21.79 18.92 -12.25
N ASN A 291 -21.41 17.81 -12.90
CA ASN A 291 -21.26 17.73 -14.35
C ASN A 291 -21.45 16.28 -14.80
N ASP A 292 -22.28 16.07 -15.82
CA ASP A 292 -22.65 14.76 -16.33
C ASP A 292 -21.48 13.98 -16.97
N ARG A 293 -20.35 14.64 -17.20
CA ARG A 293 -19.12 14.04 -17.72
C ARG A 293 -18.10 13.72 -16.65
N ILE A 294 -18.51 13.77 -15.37
CA ILE A 294 -17.66 13.36 -14.23
C ILE A 294 -18.37 12.28 -13.45
N PHE A 295 -17.64 11.21 -13.15
CA PHE A 295 -18.03 10.17 -12.23
C PHE A 295 -17.02 10.10 -11.07
N ILE A 296 -17.48 10.04 -9.83
CA ILE A 296 -16.61 9.85 -8.68
C ILE A 296 -16.69 8.39 -8.27
N ALA A 297 -15.59 7.67 -8.46
CA ALA A 297 -15.53 6.27 -8.10
C ALA A 297 -15.51 6.09 -6.58
N ASP A 298 -16.20 5.07 -6.10
CA ASP A 298 -16.17 4.69 -4.69
C ASP A 298 -14.76 4.38 -4.20
N GLN A 299 -14.52 4.62 -2.91
CA GLN A 299 -13.21 4.40 -2.31
C GLN A 299 -12.77 2.93 -2.39
N ASP A 300 -13.72 2.00 -2.38
CA ASP A 300 -13.47 0.56 -2.46
C ASP A 300 -13.36 0.04 -3.90
N CYS A 301 -13.63 0.89 -4.91
CA CYS A 301 -13.41 0.54 -6.31
C CYS A 301 -11.93 0.21 -6.55
N HIS A 302 -11.64 -1.01 -7.02
CA HIS A 302 -10.27 -1.42 -7.27
C HIS A 302 -9.68 -0.71 -8.49
N SER A 303 -8.48 -0.17 -8.35
CA SER A 303 -7.82 0.65 -9.38
C SER A 303 -7.61 -0.09 -10.70
N ARG A 304 -7.43 -1.42 -10.68
CA ARG A 304 -7.29 -2.25 -11.89
C ARG A 304 -8.46 -2.06 -12.85
N ARG A 305 -9.71 -2.13 -12.34
CA ARG A 305 -10.91 -1.97 -13.18
C ARG A 305 -10.99 -0.58 -13.81
N LEU A 306 -10.49 0.42 -13.10
CA LEU A 306 -10.39 1.79 -13.65
C LEU A 306 -9.35 1.90 -14.77
N PHE A 307 -8.19 1.24 -14.61
CA PHE A 307 -7.18 1.19 -15.68
C PHE A 307 -7.70 0.44 -16.92
N GLU A 308 -8.37 -0.69 -16.73
CA GLU A 308 -8.96 -1.47 -17.81
C GLU A 308 -10.00 -0.64 -18.60
N TRP A 309 -10.80 0.15 -17.89
CA TRP A 309 -11.80 1.04 -18.48
C TRP A 309 -11.20 2.25 -19.19
N SER A 310 -10.09 2.81 -18.73
CA SER A 310 -9.53 4.09 -19.20
C SER A 310 -8.77 3.99 -20.52
N ASP A 311 -8.78 5.09 -21.28
CA ASP A 311 -7.86 5.34 -22.39
C ASP A 311 -6.58 6.04 -21.88
N LEU A 312 -6.70 6.85 -20.82
CA LEU A 312 -5.61 7.61 -20.21
C LEU A 312 -5.80 7.70 -18.69
N THR A 313 -4.74 7.47 -17.93
CA THR A 313 -4.73 7.70 -16.49
C THR A 313 -3.83 8.87 -16.13
N LEU A 314 -4.35 9.77 -15.31
CA LEU A 314 -3.61 10.87 -14.69
C LEU A 314 -3.35 10.53 -13.22
N PHE A 315 -2.15 10.69 -12.77
CA PHE A 315 -1.81 10.45 -11.37
C PHE A 315 -0.91 11.54 -10.80
N THR A 316 -0.92 11.65 -9.49
CA THR A 316 0.03 12.44 -8.72
C THR A 316 1.06 11.51 -8.08
N ILE A 317 1.52 11.79 -6.85
CA ILE A 317 2.49 10.94 -6.17
C ILE A 317 1.82 9.69 -5.63
N SER A 318 1.95 8.59 -6.35
CA SER A 318 1.42 7.28 -5.93
C SER A 318 2.10 6.16 -6.69
N SER A 319 2.41 5.06 -6.02
CA SER A 319 2.90 3.85 -6.68
C SER A 319 1.87 3.17 -7.59
N ILE A 320 0.64 3.68 -7.61
CA ILE A 320 -0.46 3.12 -8.41
C ILE A 320 -0.16 3.09 -9.92
N PHE A 321 0.71 3.98 -10.41
CA PHE A 321 1.11 3.98 -11.81
C PHE A 321 1.80 2.67 -12.23
N LEU A 322 2.39 1.93 -11.29
CA LEU A 322 3.00 0.62 -11.59
C LEU A 322 1.95 -0.40 -11.99
N ASP A 323 0.75 -0.36 -11.39
CA ASP A 323 -0.37 -1.21 -11.82
C ASP A 323 -0.77 -0.89 -13.27
N ALA A 324 -0.80 0.40 -13.63
CA ALA A 324 -1.10 0.81 -15.01
C ALA A 324 0.02 0.39 -15.99
N LEU A 325 1.29 0.51 -15.61
CA LEU A 325 2.42 0.03 -16.42
C LEU A 325 2.39 -1.50 -16.58
N LEU A 326 2.02 -2.26 -15.55
CA LEU A 326 1.84 -3.71 -15.65
C LEU A 326 0.75 -4.08 -16.64
N LEU A 327 -0.34 -3.31 -16.69
CA LEU A 327 -1.44 -3.48 -17.62
C LEU A 327 -1.21 -2.85 -18.99
N ASP A 328 -0.02 -2.30 -19.25
CA ASP A 328 0.34 -1.57 -20.45
C ASP A 328 -0.64 -0.44 -20.80
N LYS A 329 -1.09 0.31 -19.77
CA LYS A 329 -2.04 1.41 -19.90
C LYS A 329 -1.33 2.77 -19.88
N PRO A 330 -1.73 3.70 -20.75
CA PRO A 330 -1.15 5.03 -20.78
C PRO A 330 -1.34 5.78 -19.47
N VAL A 331 -0.25 6.36 -18.96
CA VAL A 331 -0.26 7.13 -17.71
C VAL A 331 0.51 8.44 -17.89
N LEU A 332 0.04 9.51 -17.24
CA LEU A 332 0.72 10.80 -17.19
C LEU A 332 0.82 11.28 -15.74
N PHE A 333 2.00 11.73 -15.39
CA PHE A 333 2.28 12.31 -14.08
C PHE A 333 1.94 13.80 -14.08
N LEU A 334 0.96 14.21 -13.26
CA LEU A 334 0.55 15.59 -13.08
C LEU A 334 1.58 16.37 -12.27
N ARG A 335 2.74 16.66 -12.85
CA ARG A 335 3.83 17.39 -12.21
C ARG A 335 3.42 18.82 -11.86
N LEU A 336 2.56 19.45 -12.67
CA LEU A 336 2.00 20.78 -12.39
C LEU A 336 1.23 20.84 -11.04
N ALA A 337 0.77 19.73 -10.49
CA ALA A 337 -0.02 19.71 -9.26
C ALA A 337 0.79 19.36 -8.00
N THR A 338 2.11 19.25 -8.10
CA THR A 338 2.98 18.89 -6.97
C THR A 338 4.41 19.36 -7.19
N SER A 339 5.13 19.68 -6.12
CA SER A 339 6.60 19.91 -6.21
C SER A 339 7.42 18.63 -5.96
N ASN A 340 6.77 17.51 -5.66
CA ASN A 340 7.48 16.25 -5.49
C ASN A 340 7.97 15.71 -6.83
N LYS A 341 9.10 15.00 -6.79
CA LYS A 341 9.68 14.33 -7.95
C LYS A 341 9.58 12.82 -7.78
N LEU A 342 9.33 12.12 -8.88
CA LEU A 342 9.41 10.67 -8.89
C LEU A 342 10.85 10.24 -9.13
N SER A 343 11.28 9.21 -8.42
CA SER A 343 12.66 8.70 -8.54
C SER A 343 12.95 8.07 -9.91
N CYS A 344 11.91 7.74 -10.70
CA CYS A 344 12.02 7.23 -12.07
C CYS A 344 11.94 8.31 -13.16
N ASN A 345 11.88 9.61 -12.83
CA ASN A 345 11.78 10.66 -13.85
C ASN A 345 12.95 10.69 -14.86
N HIS A 346 14.09 10.11 -14.48
CA HIS A 346 15.21 9.94 -15.39
C HIS A 346 14.99 8.85 -16.44
N ILE A 347 14.06 7.90 -16.18
CA ILE A 347 13.64 6.82 -17.07
C ILE A 347 12.47 7.29 -17.91
N MET A 348 11.40 7.74 -17.26
CA MET A 348 10.12 8.13 -17.86
C MET A 348 10.15 9.62 -18.24
N LYS A 349 10.62 9.95 -19.43
CA LYS A 349 10.91 11.35 -19.80
C LYS A 349 9.69 12.13 -20.22
N ASP A 350 8.84 11.51 -21.04
CA ASP A 350 7.76 12.22 -21.74
C ASP A 350 6.39 12.16 -21.04
N TRP A 351 6.28 11.45 -19.93
CA TRP A 351 5.02 11.30 -19.21
C TRP A 351 4.66 12.45 -18.27
N ASN A 352 5.55 13.43 -18.11
CA ASN A 352 5.33 14.57 -17.21
C ASN A 352 4.36 15.59 -17.87
N VAL A 353 3.38 16.03 -17.10
CA VAL A 353 2.49 17.13 -17.45
C VAL A 353 2.88 18.34 -16.61
N ASP A 354 3.54 19.30 -17.23
CA ASP A 354 4.07 20.49 -16.60
C ASP A 354 3.15 21.69 -16.68
N SER A 355 2.21 21.65 -17.63
CA SER A 355 1.21 22.69 -17.85
C SER A 355 -0.12 22.08 -18.28
N ARG A 356 -1.18 22.86 -18.16
CA ARG A 356 -2.51 22.46 -18.66
C ARG A 356 -2.52 22.36 -20.19
N ASP A 357 -1.74 23.19 -20.87
CA ASP A 357 -1.59 23.12 -22.32
C ASP A 357 -0.96 21.80 -22.78
N ASP A 358 0.00 21.28 -22.03
CA ASP A 358 0.58 19.96 -22.30
C ASP A 358 -0.44 18.85 -22.11
N LEU A 359 -1.27 18.94 -21.06
CA LEU A 359 -2.35 18.00 -20.85
C LEU A 359 -3.36 18.03 -22.02
N ILE A 360 -3.78 19.22 -22.46
CA ILE A 360 -4.69 19.39 -23.60
C ILE A 360 -4.09 18.79 -24.87
N LYS A 361 -2.80 18.99 -25.13
CA LYS A 361 -2.10 18.38 -26.28
C LYS A 361 -2.16 16.85 -26.20
N TRP A 362 -1.92 16.26 -25.02
CA TRP A 362 -2.02 14.82 -24.82
C TRP A 362 -3.43 14.32 -25.08
N VAL A 363 -4.46 14.94 -24.50
CA VAL A 363 -5.86 14.54 -24.69
C VAL A 363 -6.25 14.62 -26.17
N ASN A 364 -5.83 15.66 -26.89
CA ASN A 364 -6.09 15.79 -28.33
C ASN A 364 -5.38 14.70 -29.15
N ARG A 365 -4.25 14.17 -28.72
CA ARG A 365 -3.63 12.98 -29.35
C ARG A 365 -4.52 11.75 -29.15
N PHE A 366 -5.03 11.51 -27.93
CA PHE A 366 -5.95 10.40 -27.63
C PHE A 366 -7.29 10.52 -28.37
N LYS A 367 -7.80 11.74 -28.60
CA LYS A 367 -8.98 11.94 -29.45
C LYS A 367 -8.73 11.50 -30.88
N LYS A 368 -7.53 11.70 -31.40
CA LYS A 368 -7.16 11.28 -32.75
C LYS A 368 -6.86 9.79 -32.84
N ASP A 369 -6.17 9.26 -31.87
CA ASP A 369 -5.79 7.85 -31.81
C ASP A 369 -5.73 7.36 -30.36
N LYS A 370 -6.68 6.52 -29.98
CA LYS A 370 -6.77 5.92 -28.64
C LYS A 370 -5.65 4.93 -28.34
N LYS A 371 -4.86 4.52 -29.33
CA LYS A 371 -3.66 3.69 -29.16
C LYS A 371 -2.42 4.53 -28.85
N THR A 372 -2.57 5.84 -28.69
CA THR A 372 -1.48 6.74 -28.28
C THR A 372 -0.79 6.23 -27.02
N ARG A 373 0.52 6.21 -27.03
CA ARG A 373 1.33 5.83 -25.87
C ARG A 373 1.99 7.05 -25.24
N THR A 374 2.12 7.02 -23.92
CA THR A 374 2.75 8.08 -23.12
C THR A 374 4.19 7.72 -22.72
N TYR A 375 4.65 6.55 -23.11
CA TYR A 375 5.99 6.01 -22.88
C TYR A 375 6.33 4.95 -23.94
N SER A 376 7.60 4.69 -24.13
CA SER A 376 8.08 3.57 -24.94
C SER A 376 8.09 2.26 -24.15
N GLU A 377 8.12 1.12 -24.85
CA GLU A 377 8.24 -0.19 -24.19
C GLU A 377 9.54 -0.32 -23.37
N ASN A 378 10.64 0.27 -23.84
CA ASN A 378 11.91 0.27 -23.10
C ASN A 378 11.80 1.07 -21.79
N GLU A 379 11.22 2.26 -21.82
CA GLU A 379 10.98 3.05 -20.59
C GLU A 379 10.08 2.32 -19.62
N ARG A 380 9.02 1.68 -20.10
CA ARG A 380 8.12 0.85 -19.31
C ARG A 380 8.87 -0.29 -18.62
N ALA A 381 9.61 -1.08 -19.38
CA ALA A 381 10.38 -2.23 -18.88
C ALA A 381 11.44 -1.79 -17.86
N GLU A 382 12.17 -0.71 -18.14
CA GLU A 382 13.18 -0.16 -17.25
C GLU A 382 12.55 0.38 -15.94
N CYS A 383 11.43 1.09 -16.02
CA CYS A 383 10.71 1.61 -14.87
C CYS A 383 10.16 0.48 -13.98
N LEU A 384 9.55 -0.54 -14.56
CA LEU A 384 9.11 -1.73 -13.84
C LEU A 384 10.28 -2.45 -13.20
N ASN A 385 11.40 -2.64 -13.90
CA ASN A 385 12.59 -3.25 -13.31
C ASN A 385 13.14 -2.41 -12.14
N TYR A 386 13.17 -1.08 -12.28
CA TYR A 386 13.66 -0.16 -11.24
C TYR A 386 12.88 -0.28 -9.93
N TYR A 387 11.54 -0.41 -10.01
CA TYR A 387 10.70 -0.45 -8.80
C TYR A 387 10.35 -1.86 -8.36
N VAL A 388 10.08 -2.78 -9.29
CA VAL A 388 9.54 -4.10 -8.98
C VAL A 388 10.63 -5.15 -8.85
N ASN A 389 11.66 -5.10 -9.71
CA ASN A 389 12.76 -6.06 -9.74
C ASN A 389 12.29 -7.51 -10.03
N ASP A 390 11.38 -7.69 -11.01
CA ASP A 390 10.80 -8.99 -11.38
C ASP A 390 11.03 -9.34 -12.86
N HIS A 391 12.19 -8.97 -13.40
CA HIS A 391 12.55 -9.21 -14.80
C HIS A 391 12.65 -10.70 -15.18
N ASP A 392 12.83 -11.58 -14.19
CA ASP A 392 12.99 -13.03 -14.35
C ASP A 392 11.75 -13.83 -13.91
N ASN A 393 10.66 -13.16 -13.52
CA ASN A 393 9.45 -13.76 -12.95
C ASN A 393 9.70 -14.62 -11.69
N GLN A 394 10.84 -14.43 -11.00
CA GLN A 394 11.22 -15.20 -9.80
C GLN A 394 11.09 -14.40 -8.50
N LEU A 395 10.50 -13.22 -8.56
CA LEU A 395 10.41 -12.33 -7.42
C LEU A 395 9.77 -13.00 -6.19
N LEU A 396 8.61 -13.63 -6.36
CA LEU A 396 7.89 -14.28 -5.25
C LEU A 396 8.68 -15.46 -4.69
N SER A 397 9.33 -16.25 -5.55
CA SER A 397 10.19 -17.36 -5.12
C SER A 397 11.41 -16.85 -4.33
N ARG A 398 12.00 -15.70 -4.71
CA ARG A 398 13.06 -15.05 -3.92
C ARG A 398 12.58 -14.63 -2.54
N TYR A 399 11.36 -14.08 -2.42
CA TYR A 399 10.75 -13.76 -1.12
C TYR A 399 10.59 -15.01 -0.28
N CYS A 400 9.97 -16.06 -0.83
CA CYS A 400 9.75 -17.32 -0.13
C CYS A 400 11.06 -17.91 0.40
N LYS A 401 12.08 -18.01 -0.45
CA LYS A 401 13.39 -18.49 -0.05
C LYS A 401 13.97 -17.66 1.11
N SER A 402 13.99 -16.35 0.97
CA SER A 402 14.56 -15.45 1.97
C SER A 402 13.82 -15.52 3.31
N ILE A 403 12.49 -15.69 3.30
CA ILE A 403 11.69 -15.84 4.51
C ILE A 403 11.93 -17.20 5.18
N LEU A 404 11.95 -18.28 4.39
CA LEU A 404 12.14 -19.64 4.93
C LEU A 404 13.55 -19.87 5.49
N GLU A 405 14.55 -19.20 4.95
CA GLU A 405 15.94 -19.22 5.41
C GLU A 405 16.22 -18.27 6.58
N LEU A 406 15.19 -17.50 7.02
CA LEU A 406 15.34 -16.53 8.10
C LEU A 406 15.73 -17.22 9.39
N LYS A 407 16.79 -16.73 10.02
CA LYS A 407 17.32 -17.20 11.30
C LYS A 407 17.42 -16.05 12.29
N LYS A 408 17.36 -16.36 13.57
CA LYS A 408 17.63 -15.38 14.63
C LYS A 408 19.07 -14.92 14.53
N ARG A 409 19.30 -13.62 14.60
CA ARG A 409 20.67 -13.09 14.60
C ARG A 409 21.37 -13.44 15.92
N GLY A 410 22.57 -13.97 15.77
CA GLY A 410 23.39 -14.40 16.91
C GLY A 410 23.42 -15.92 17.16
N GLN A 411 22.71 -16.68 16.30
CA GLN A 411 22.83 -18.14 16.25
C GLN A 411 23.72 -18.54 15.03
#